data_2042643cdf14af82351df64b1eb8c115
#
_entry.id   2042643cdf14af82351df64b1eb8c115
#
_cell.length_a   1.000
_cell.length_b   1.000
_cell.length_c   1.000
_cell.angle_alpha   90.00
_cell.angle_beta   90.00
_cell.angle_gamma   90.00
#
_symmetry.space_group_name_H-M   'P 1'
#
loop_
_entity.id
_entity.type
_entity.pdbx_description
1 polymer ?
#
loop_
_entity_poly.entity_id
_entity_poly.type
_entity_poly.pdbx_seq_one_letter_code
_entity_poly.pdbx_strand_id
1 'polypeptide(L)'
;MKRTLILAAATAAATLTATAPAAAQQWRWDLGNWRTIGYSRVDGRDSDTVYAPGATRQREIRLCALNAPLRLRDFDIRFANGGRQDVNTRVTLPAGRCTRAIDLRGNRRDIASVRLRYEPVYRAGARYRPIVRIQVR
;
A
#
# COMPACT_ATOMS: atom_id res chain seq x y z
N MET A 1 -78.28 13.30 7.97
CA MET A 1 -77.06 12.63 8.45
C MET A 1 -76.01 12.72 7.32
N LYS A 2 -75.02 13.58 7.48
CA LYS A 2 -73.96 13.76 6.48
C LYS A 2 -72.76 12.90 6.93
N ARG A 3 -72.44 11.91 6.13
CA ARG A 3 -71.22 11.09 6.35
C ARG A 3 -70.05 11.74 5.61
N THR A 4 -69.13 12.27 6.37
CA THR A 4 -67.88 12.82 5.86
C THR A 4 -66.88 11.66 5.64
N LEU A 5 -66.52 11.44 4.40
CA LEU A 5 -65.45 10.53 4.01
C LEU A 5 -64.11 11.29 4.15
N ILE A 6 -63.22 10.83 5.05
CA ILE A 6 -61.87 11.32 5.17
C ILE A 6 -61.00 10.45 4.26
N LEU A 7 -60.47 11.03 3.18
CA LEU A 7 -59.42 10.42 2.36
C LEU A 7 -58.08 10.58 3.09
N ALA A 8 -57.50 9.47 3.52
CA ALA A 8 -56.12 9.46 4.00
C ALA A 8 -55.21 9.33 2.77
N ALA A 9 -54.47 10.38 2.46
CA ALA A 9 -53.41 10.33 1.46
C ALA A 9 -52.14 9.70 2.11
N ALA A 10 -51.81 8.50 1.68
CA ALA A 10 -50.55 7.85 2.04
C ALA A 10 -49.43 8.40 1.15
N THR A 11 -48.58 9.24 1.69
CA THR A 11 -47.34 9.69 1.02
C THR A 11 -46.29 8.61 1.21
N ALA A 12 -46.03 7.84 0.14
CA ALA A 12 -44.88 6.91 0.07
C ALA A 12 -43.59 7.71 -0.07
N ALA A 13 -42.80 7.80 1.00
CA ALA A 13 -41.45 8.33 0.94
C ALA A 13 -40.52 7.28 0.28
N ALA A 14 -40.15 7.52 -0.96
CA ALA A 14 -39.14 6.70 -1.63
C ALA A 14 -37.76 7.04 -1.04
N THR A 15 -37.23 6.15 -0.21
CA THR A 15 -35.85 6.25 0.27
C THR A 15 -34.91 5.79 -0.86
N LEU A 16 -34.24 6.76 -1.47
CA LEU A 16 -33.15 6.52 -2.40
C LEU A 16 -31.94 6.00 -1.60
N THR A 17 -31.76 4.70 -1.53
CA THR A 17 -30.52 4.11 -1.03
C THR A 17 -29.45 4.22 -2.10
N ALA A 18 -28.56 5.20 -1.96
CA ALA A 18 -27.39 5.30 -2.80
C ALA A 18 -26.41 4.18 -2.44
N THR A 19 -26.40 3.12 -3.25
CA THR A 19 -25.38 2.08 -3.19
C THR A 19 -24.09 2.62 -3.79
N ALA A 20 -23.05 2.81 -2.96
CA ALA A 20 -21.71 3.15 -3.45
C ALA A 20 -21.20 2.01 -4.34
N PRO A 21 -20.56 2.29 -5.50
CA PRO A 21 -20.03 1.25 -6.38
C PRO A 21 -18.98 0.41 -5.63
N ALA A 22 -18.97 -0.90 -5.86
CA ALA A 22 -18.09 -1.87 -5.19
C ALA A 22 -16.59 -1.51 -5.30
N ALA A 23 -16.17 -0.83 -6.38
CA ALA A 23 -14.82 -0.32 -6.56
C ALA A 23 -14.41 0.73 -5.52
N ALA A 24 -15.32 1.60 -5.08
CA ALA A 24 -15.04 2.60 -4.04
C ALA A 24 -14.89 1.96 -2.65
N GLN A 25 -15.53 0.83 -2.42
CA GLN A 25 -15.38 0.06 -1.18
C GLN A 25 -14.04 -0.67 -1.13
N GLN A 26 -13.56 -1.18 -2.24
CA GLN A 26 -12.27 -1.87 -2.35
C GLN A 26 -11.08 -0.96 -1.99
N TRP A 27 -11.15 0.33 -2.35
CA TRP A 27 -10.16 1.33 -1.98
C TRP A 27 -10.06 1.58 -0.47
N ARG A 28 -11.16 1.52 0.24
CA ARG A 28 -11.19 1.71 1.70
C ARG A 28 -10.56 0.55 2.47
N TRP A 29 -10.69 -0.67 1.97
CA TRP A 29 -10.11 -1.85 2.59
C TRP A 29 -8.59 -1.89 2.44
N ASP A 30 -8.05 -1.45 1.30
CA ASP A 30 -6.61 -1.40 1.05
C ASP A 30 -5.90 -0.29 1.84
N LEU A 31 -6.55 0.81 2.11
CA LEU A 31 -5.97 1.92 2.87
C LEU A 31 -5.90 1.65 4.39
N GLY A 32 -6.75 0.79 4.93
CA GLY A 32 -6.92 0.61 6.37
C GLY A 32 -5.92 -0.33 7.04
N ASN A 33 -5.31 -1.25 6.31
CA ASN A 33 -4.55 -2.35 6.90
C ASN A 33 -3.04 -2.28 6.70
N TRP A 34 -2.53 -1.34 5.90
CA TRP A 34 -1.11 -1.19 5.65
C TRP A 34 -0.44 -0.29 6.67
N ARG A 35 0.59 -0.83 7.33
CA ARG A 35 1.41 -0.10 8.29
C ARG A 35 2.78 0.20 7.68
N THR A 36 3.22 1.44 7.75
CA THR A 36 4.57 1.83 7.34
C THR A 36 5.58 1.41 8.40
N ILE A 37 6.61 0.68 7.99
CA ILE A 37 7.70 0.23 8.86
C ILE A 37 9.01 0.99 8.63
N GLY A 38 9.14 1.69 7.53
CA GLY A 38 10.33 2.48 7.26
C GLY A 38 10.29 3.20 5.93
N TYR A 39 11.28 4.07 5.77
CA TYR A 39 11.53 4.84 4.56
C TYR A 39 13.00 4.71 4.16
N SER A 40 13.28 4.67 2.88
CA SER A 40 14.62 4.78 2.30
C SER A 40 14.66 5.97 1.36
N ARG A 41 15.66 6.84 1.51
CA ARG A 41 15.95 7.92 0.55
C ARG A 41 16.91 7.40 -0.50
N VAL A 42 16.52 7.57 -1.76
CA VAL A 42 17.40 7.23 -2.88
C VAL A 42 18.44 8.32 -3.04
N ASP A 43 19.65 8.08 -2.58
CA ASP A 43 20.75 9.05 -2.51
C ASP A 43 21.83 8.86 -3.59
N GLY A 44 21.53 8.07 -4.63
CA GLY A 44 22.46 7.75 -5.71
C GLY A 44 23.26 6.47 -5.51
N ARG A 45 23.04 5.75 -4.40
CA ARG A 45 23.53 4.38 -4.21
C ARG A 45 22.60 3.39 -4.90
N ASP A 46 23.15 2.25 -5.29
CA ASP A 46 22.38 1.18 -5.95
C ASP A 46 21.54 0.37 -4.97
N SER A 47 21.83 0.45 -3.70
CA SER A 47 21.14 -0.32 -2.66
C SER A 47 21.09 0.41 -1.32
N ASP A 48 20.05 0.12 -0.57
CA ASP A 48 19.88 0.61 0.79
C ASP A 48 19.22 -0.45 1.67
N THR A 49 19.46 -0.40 2.97
CA THR A 49 18.88 -1.33 3.94
C THR A 49 18.08 -0.56 4.97
N VAL A 50 16.81 -0.93 5.11
CA VAL A 50 15.91 -0.39 6.12
C VAL A 50 15.76 -1.42 7.24
N TYR A 51 16.14 -1.05 8.44
CA TYR A 51 15.95 -1.88 9.63
C TYR A 51 14.56 -1.61 10.21
N ALA A 52 13.86 -2.66 10.54
CA ALA A 52 12.48 -2.59 11.01
C ALA A 52 12.28 -3.45 12.28
N PRO A 53 13.01 -3.18 13.37
CA PRO A 53 12.76 -3.89 14.61
C PRO A 53 11.33 -3.61 15.10
N GLY A 54 10.61 -4.65 15.47
CA GLY A 54 9.20 -4.54 15.87
C GLY A 54 8.18 -4.73 14.76
N ALA A 55 8.60 -4.98 13.51
CA ALA A 55 7.70 -5.44 12.45
C ALA A 55 7.37 -6.93 12.62
N THR A 56 6.56 -7.25 13.64
CA THR A 56 6.24 -8.61 14.06
C THR A 56 4.94 -9.13 13.45
N ARG A 57 4.88 -10.42 13.18
CA ARG A 57 3.68 -11.15 12.74
C ARG A 57 3.06 -10.62 11.45
N GLN A 58 3.88 -10.21 10.50
CA GLN A 58 3.43 -9.67 9.21
C GLN A 58 3.17 -10.79 8.20
N ARG A 59 2.22 -10.58 7.31
CA ARG A 59 1.82 -11.53 6.26
C ARG A 59 2.24 -11.09 4.88
N GLU A 60 2.20 -9.80 4.63
CA GLU A 60 2.45 -9.21 3.32
C GLU A 60 3.29 -7.95 3.44
N ILE A 61 4.03 -7.67 2.37
CA ILE A 61 4.84 -6.47 2.21
C ILE A 61 4.56 -5.81 0.87
N ARG A 62 4.63 -4.48 0.82
CA ARG A 62 4.68 -3.70 -0.42
C ARG A 62 5.61 -2.52 -0.29
N LEU A 63 6.13 -2.07 -1.42
CA LEU A 63 7.00 -0.91 -1.53
C LEU A 63 6.32 0.16 -2.36
N CYS A 64 6.38 1.41 -1.91
CA CYS A 64 5.77 2.55 -2.59
C CYS A 64 6.83 3.60 -2.91
N ALA A 65 6.79 4.15 -4.13
CA ALA A 65 7.62 5.27 -4.52
C ALA A 65 6.93 6.59 -4.16
N LEU A 66 7.64 7.48 -3.49
CA LEU A 66 7.17 8.81 -3.14
C LEU A 66 8.07 9.87 -3.78
N ASN A 67 7.52 11.03 -4.05
CA ASN A 67 8.16 12.23 -4.59
C ASN A 67 8.60 12.14 -6.05
N ALA A 68 9.13 11.02 -6.50
CA ALA A 68 9.63 10.84 -7.87
C ALA A 68 9.49 9.38 -8.31
N PRO A 69 9.50 9.11 -9.63
CA PRO A 69 9.50 7.75 -10.14
C PRO A 69 10.76 7.00 -9.74
N LEU A 70 10.62 5.69 -9.52
CA LEU A 70 11.71 4.80 -9.15
C LEU A 70 11.63 3.50 -9.93
N ARG A 71 12.76 3.02 -10.42
CA ARG A 71 12.89 1.66 -10.94
C ARG A 71 13.39 0.74 -9.84
N LEU A 72 12.52 -0.11 -9.34
CA LEU A 72 12.86 -1.12 -8.35
C LEU A 72 13.31 -2.39 -9.07
N ARG A 73 14.52 -2.86 -8.78
CA ARG A 73 15.08 -4.08 -9.36
C ARG A 73 14.64 -5.32 -8.59
N ASP A 74 15.01 -5.34 -7.33
CA ASP A 74 14.68 -6.41 -6.40
C ASP A 74 14.77 -5.90 -4.95
N PHE A 75 14.30 -6.69 -4.03
CA PHE A 75 14.55 -6.47 -2.62
C PHE A 75 14.63 -7.80 -1.86
N ASP A 76 15.41 -7.78 -0.81
CA ASP A 76 15.62 -8.92 0.08
C ASP A 76 15.01 -8.62 1.43
N ILE A 77 14.27 -9.57 1.97
CA ILE A 77 13.71 -9.49 3.31
C ILE A 77 14.55 -10.40 4.21
N ARG A 78 15.06 -9.85 5.30
CA ARG A 78 15.67 -10.63 6.37
C ARG A 78 14.69 -10.72 7.53
N PHE A 79 14.40 -11.96 7.92
CA PHE A 79 13.54 -12.23 9.05
C PHE A 79 14.33 -12.27 10.37
N ALA A 80 13.63 -12.05 11.50
CA ALA A 80 14.25 -12.02 12.82
C ALA A 80 14.91 -13.37 13.22
N ASN A 81 14.42 -14.48 12.67
CA ASN A 81 15.01 -15.81 12.88
C ASN A 81 16.23 -16.12 12.01
N GLY A 82 16.72 -15.16 11.21
CA GLY A 82 17.85 -15.31 10.30
C GLY A 82 17.48 -15.79 8.88
N GLY A 83 16.22 -16.17 8.63
CA GLY A 83 15.74 -16.54 7.29
C GLY A 83 15.73 -15.36 6.34
N ARG A 84 15.71 -15.63 5.03
CA ARG A 84 15.69 -14.63 3.96
C ARG A 84 14.64 -14.96 2.92
N GLN A 85 14.12 -13.92 2.30
CA GLN A 85 13.26 -14.03 1.13
C GLN A 85 13.65 -13.00 0.09
N ASP A 86 14.04 -13.47 -1.08
CA ASP A 86 14.39 -12.63 -2.22
C ASP A 86 13.14 -12.38 -3.07
N VAL A 87 12.92 -11.13 -3.46
CA VAL A 87 11.78 -10.72 -4.27
C VAL A 87 12.25 -9.99 -5.51
N ASN A 88 12.12 -10.62 -6.66
CA ASN A 88 12.37 -10.00 -7.96
C ASN A 88 11.15 -9.22 -8.41
N THR A 89 11.25 -7.91 -8.44
CA THR A 89 10.14 -7.04 -8.86
C THR A 89 10.31 -6.49 -10.26
N ARG A 90 11.48 -5.96 -10.59
CA ARG A 90 11.81 -5.34 -11.89
C ARG A 90 10.68 -4.45 -12.42
N VAL A 91 10.23 -3.53 -11.59
CA VAL A 91 9.10 -2.66 -11.88
C VAL A 91 9.51 -1.20 -11.80
N THR A 92 8.99 -0.39 -12.72
CA THR A 92 9.07 1.07 -12.61
C THR A 92 7.82 1.57 -11.89
N LEU A 93 8.02 2.19 -10.73
CA LEU A 93 6.96 2.76 -9.93
C LEU A 93 6.87 4.27 -10.21
N PRO A 94 5.77 4.76 -10.76
CA PRO A 94 5.50 6.19 -10.78
C PRO A 94 5.41 6.76 -9.36
N ALA A 95 5.63 8.05 -9.20
CA ALA A 95 5.46 8.72 -7.91
C ALA A 95 4.04 8.48 -7.34
N GLY A 96 3.96 8.07 -6.08
CA GLY A 96 2.71 7.75 -5.39
C GLY A 96 2.18 6.34 -5.64
N ARG A 97 2.88 5.51 -6.41
CA ARG A 97 2.46 4.12 -6.70
C ARG A 97 3.23 3.11 -5.85
N CYS A 98 2.57 1.99 -5.58
CA CYS A 98 3.12 0.86 -4.83
C CYS A 98 3.25 -0.39 -5.71
N THR A 99 4.13 -1.30 -5.30
CA THR A 99 4.14 -2.66 -5.84
C THR A 99 2.83 -3.37 -5.51
N ARG A 100 2.57 -4.48 -6.18
CA ARG A 100 1.58 -5.44 -5.68
C ARG A 100 1.93 -5.89 -4.25
N ALA A 101 0.96 -6.38 -3.51
CA ALA A 101 1.19 -7.04 -2.24
C ALA A 101 1.97 -8.36 -2.48
N ILE A 102 2.98 -8.60 -1.68
CA ILE A 102 3.85 -9.77 -1.77
C ILE A 102 3.72 -10.56 -0.49
N ASP A 103 3.36 -11.83 -0.63
CA ASP A 103 3.22 -12.73 0.51
C ASP A 103 4.57 -13.06 1.13
N LEU A 104 4.65 -12.97 2.45
CA LEU A 104 5.81 -13.43 3.21
C LEU A 104 5.74 -14.94 3.38
N ARG A 105 6.82 -15.64 3.05
CA ARG A 105 6.91 -17.09 3.22
C ARG A 105 6.77 -17.45 4.71
N GLY A 106 5.91 -18.41 5.02
CA GLY A 106 5.70 -18.89 6.39
C GLY A 106 4.61 -18.17 7.16
N ASN A 107 3.74 -17.42 6.49
CA ASN A 107 2.46 -16.89 6.95
C ASN A 107 2.54 -15.71 7.95
N ARG A 108 3.18 -15.85 9.10
CA ARG A 108 3.36 -14.76 10.08
C ARG A 108 4.81 -14.62 10.39
N ARG A 109 5.43 -13.56 9.90
CA ARG A 109 6.87 -13.38 9.99
C ARG A 109 7.23 -12.09 10.70
N ASP A 110 8.29 -12.17 11.45
CA ASP A 110 8.94 -11.02 12.06
C ASP A 110 10.05 -10.55 11.13
N ILE A 111 9.96 -9.29 10.67
CA ILE A 111 10.91 -8.70 9.74
C ILE A 111 11.98 -7.98 10.53
N ALA A 112 13.25 -8.30 10.27
CA ALA A 112 14.39 -7.60 10.85
C ALA A 112 14.84 -6.44 9.97
N SER A 113 14.96 -6.65 8.66
CA SER A 113 15.38 -5.64 7.71
C SER A 113 14.90 -5.95 6.29
N VAL A 114 14.86 -4.89 5.47
CA VAL A 114 14.58 -4.98 4.04
C VAL A 114 15.70 -4.28 3.30
N ARG A 115 16.39 -4.98 2.44
CA ARG A 115 17.43 -4.45 1.56
C ARG A 115 16.83 -4.21 0.17
N LEU A 116 16.93 -2.99 -0.30
CA LEU A 116 16.40 -2.54 -1.58
C LEU A 116 17.52 -2.43 -2.59
N ARG A 117 17.25 -2.83 -3.84
CA ARG A 117 18.09 -2.52 -4.99
C ARG A 117 17.26 -1.76 -6.00
N TYR A 118 17.72 -0.60 -6.40
CA TYR A 118 16.97 0.32 -7.26
C TYR A 118 17.87 1.06 -8.21
N GLU A 119 17.26 1.53 -9.29
CA GLU A 119 17.85 2.48 -10.21
C GLU A 119 17.00 3.76 -10.19
N PRO A 120 17.58 4.92 -9.88
CA PRO A 120 16.85 6.16 -9.98
C PRO A 120 16.54 6.46 -11.44
N VAL A 121 15.28 6.81 -11.71
CA VAL A 121 14.89 7.31 -13.02
C VAL A 121 15.15 8.81 -13.02
N TYR A 122 16.38 9.20 -13.30
CA TYR A 122 16.73 10.62 -13.41
C TYR A 122 16.25 11.17 -14.75
N ARG A 123 15.42 12.20 -14.67
CA ARG A 123 15.36 13.20 -15.72
C ARG A 123 16.33 14.30 -15.34
N ALA A 124 17.18 14.73 -16.28
CA ALA A 124 18.04 15.89 -16.10
C ALA A 124 17.19 17.07 -15.60
N GLY A 125 17.54 17.64 -14.42
CA GLY A 125 16.78 18.71 -13.79
C GLY A 125 15.70 18.27 -12.78
N ALA A 126 15.58 16.99 -12.44
CA ALA A 126 14.64 16.54 -11.39
C ALA A 126 15.05 17.13 -10.03
N ARG A 127 14.16 17.96 -9.47
CA ARG A 127 14.36 18.60 -8.15
C ARG A 127 14.13 17.65 -6.98
N TYR A 128 13.47 16.54 -7.21
CA TYR A 128 13.02 15.62 -6.16
C TYR A 128 13.69 14.26 -6.31
N ARG A 129 14.24 13.78 -5.22
CA ARG A 129 14.76 12.42 -5.12
C ARG A 129 13.64 11.48 -4.71
N PRO A 130 13.58 10.25 -5.25
CA PRO A 130 12.61 9.27 -4.81
C PRO A 130 12.82 8.91 -3.33
N ILE A 131 11.72 8.62 -2.66
CA ILE A 131 11.69 8.00 -1.33
C ILE A 131 10.92 6.71 -1.49
N VAL A 132 11.46 5.62 -0.96
CA VAL A 132 10.75 4.34 -0.88
C VAL A 132 10.12 4.22 0.50
N ARG A 133 8.82 4.02 0.53
CA ARG A 133 8.07 3.70 1.74
C ARG A 133 7.80 2.21 1.77
N ILE A 134 8.15 1.56 2.87
CA ILE A 134 7.92 0.13 3.10
C ILE A 134 6.71 -0.04 3.98
N GLN A 135 5.75 -0.81 3.50
CA GLN A 135 4.51 -1.10 4.21
C GLN A 135 4.27 -2.60 4.35
N VAL A 136 3.68 -2.99 5.47
CA VAL A 136 3.36 -4.38 5.84
C VAL A 136 1.94 -4.50 6.39
N ARG A 137 1.40 -5.71 6.34
CA ARG A 137 0.14 -6.08 6.99
C ARG A 137 0.10 -7.56 7.38
#